data_174d7c5ae192c4d6255519a44aec106f
#
_entry.id   174d7c5ae192c4d6255519a44aec106f
#
_cell.length_a   1.000
_cell.length_b   1.000
_cell.length_c   1.000
_cell.angle_alpha   90.00
_cell.angle_beta   90.00
_cell.angle_gamma   90.00
#
_symmetry.space_group_name_H-M   'P 1'
#
loop_
_entity.id
_entity.type
_entity.pdbx_description
1 polymer ?
#
loop_
_entity_poly.entity_id
_entity_poly.type
_entity_poly.pdbx_seq_one_letter_code
_entity_poly.pdbx_strand_id
1 'polypeptide(L)'
;MKVILKQIIIIAAVALMGGFSAKADEGMWMIHAIDAALEKKMQDRGLELSAGEIYNADAPGASISDAVVSLEFGCTGSIISDKGLLITNHHCAYSDVHGLSTPEHNYLEEGFWAMHSDEEVNIKGKSVYFLKRVLDVTDEVNEMKAKADYESRPMGMRKLSYLLETRYKENTGLEAWLASMWDGSKYYMALYEVYSDVRLVAAPPVSSAAFGGAIDNWEWPQHKCDFAMYRVYTAPDGSPAAYSKDNIPMKPKAKLNISLEGYKTGDYTMVIGYPGSTNRYSNSYEVNFYETLRHPICNTLRGAQMDIIKRWMDADPEIRLKYSDYFFSLSNVQELYSGEVECLGRFDVVERKEALEKEVLAWIEADDQRKERWGNLLSDLKTKYLAVVEPEKDINFFRESLIRGTRIARPCSKLNAFRTAVFTSQGI
;
A
#
# COMPACT_ATOMS: atom_id res chain seq x y z
N MET A 1 50.14 -21.31 -19.48
CA MET A 1 49.13 -22.37 -19.65
C MET A 1 48.31 -22.61 -18.39
N LYS A 2 48.89 -22.95 -17.20
CA LYS A 2 48.12 -23.23 -15.98
C LYS A 2 47.32 -22.03 -15.41
N VAL A 3 47.76 -20.79 -15.61
CA VAL A 3 47.04 -19.59 -15.15
C VAL A 3 45.82 -19.28 -16.01
N ILE A 4 45.98 -19.41 -17.34
CA ILE A 4 44.88 -19.21 -18.31
C ILE A 4 43.81 -20.28 -18.12
N LEU A 5 44.20 -21.53 -17.86
CA LEU A 5 43.25 -22.61 -17.58
C LEU A 5 42.47 -22.37 -16.28
N LYS A 6 43.11 -21.84 -15.22
CA LYS A 6 42.43 -21.42 -13.97
C LYS A 6 41.45 -20.27 -14.21
N GLN A 7 41.80 -19.29 -15.02
CA GLN A 7 40.91 -18.18 -15.36
C GLN A 7 39.70 -18.63 -16.17
N ILE A 8 39.91 -19.55 -17.14
CA ILE A 8 38.81 -20.13 -17.92
C ILE A 8 37.88 -20.98 -17.04
N ILE A 9 38.42 -21.73 -16.08
CA ILE A 9 37.58 -22.50 -15.12
C ILE A 9 36.79 -21.56 -14.18
N ILE A 10 37.38 -20.47 -13.73
CA ILE A 10 36.67 -19.48 -12.89
C ILE A 10 35.57 -18.78 -13.70
N ILE A 11 35.83 -18.39 -14.95
CA ILE A 11 34.82 -17.77 -15.83
C ILE A 11 33.72 -18.78 -16.17
N ALA A 12 34.02 -20.04 -16.43
CA ALA A 12 33.05 -21.10 -16.66
C ALA A 12 32.23 -21.43 -15.40
N ALA A 13 32.84 -21.40 -14.21
CA ALA A 13 32.14 -21.57 -12.94
C ALA A 13 31.22 -20.38 -12.62
N VAL A 14 31.64 -19.16 -12.92
CA VAL A 14 30.78 -17.94 -12.80
C VAL A 14 29.66 -17.95 -13.84
N ALA A 15 29.91 -18.40 -15.06
CA ALA A 15 28.87 -18.56 -16.09
C ALA A 15 27.88 -19.69 -15.77
N LEU A 16 28.32 -20.76 -15.09
CA LEU A 16 27.44 -21.83 -14.61
C LEU A 16 26.64 -21.44 -13.35
N MET A 17 27.13 -20.51 -12.55
CA MET A 17 26.37 -19.94 -11.43
C MET A 17 25.38 -18.82 -11.86
N GLY A 18 25.48 -18.33 -13.10
CA GLY A 18 24.60 -17.29 -13.67
C GLY A 18 23.23 -17.74 -14.12
N GLY A 19 22.77 -18.94 -13.77
CA GLY A 19 21.53 -19.54 -14.28
C GLY A 19 20.37 -19.72 -13.29
N PHE A 20 20.55 -19.42 -12.03
CA PHE A 20 19.43 -19.40 -11.09
C PHE A 20 18.86 -17.97 -10.98
N SER A 21 18.07 -17.58 -11.99
CA SER A 21 17.18 -16.45 -11.75
C SER A 21 16.19 -16.91 -10.67
N ALA A 22 16.30 -16.33 -9.47
CA ALA A 22 15.29 -16.48 -8.44
C ALA A 22 13.98 -15.91 -9.02
N LYS A 23 13.14 -16.80 -9.56
CA LYS A 23 11.80 -16.43 -10.00
C LYS A 23 10.97 -16.32 -8.74
N ALA A 24 10.65 -15.09 -8.34
CA ALA A 24 9.58 -14.89 -7.40
C ALA A 24 8.29 -15.48 -8.00
N ASP A 25 7.51 -16.15 -7.17
CA ASP A 25 6.23 -16.66 -7.61
C ASP A 25 5.27 -15.51 -7.87
N GLU A 26 4.65 -15.53 -9.04
CA GLU A 26 3.65 -14.53 -9.36
C GLU A 26 2.39 -14.73 -8.53
N GLY A 27 1.78 -13.62 -8.17
CA GLY A 27 0.48 -13.55 -7.55
C GLY A 27 0.49 -12.67 -6.30
N MET A 28 -0.64 -12.04 -6.09
CA MET A 28 -1.03 -11.41 -4.85
C MET A 28 -2.40 -11.98 -4.50
N TRP A 29 -2.41 -12.84 -3.50
CA TRP A 29 -3.58 -13.63 -3.18
C TRP A 29 -4.35 -12.98 -2.02
N MET A 30 -5.66 -12.89 -2.17
CA MET A 30 -6.51 -12.46 -1.06
C MET A 30 -6.61 -13.60 -0.04
N ILE A 31 -6.29 -13.34 1.22
CA ILE A 31 -6.20 -14.39 2.26
C ILE A 31 -7.51 -15.17 2.44
N HIS A 32 -8.66 -14.55 2.24
CA HIS A 32 -9.98 -15.17 2.31
C HIS A 32 -10.33 -16.00 1.07
N ALA A 33 -9.55 -15.91 0.00
CA ALA A 33 -9.76 -16.60 -1.27
C ALA A 33 -8.71 -17.70 -1.53
N ILE A 34 -7.95 -18.10 -0.51
CA ILE A 34 -7.04 -19.25 -0.60
C ILE A 34 -7.89 -20.52 -0.62
N ASP A 35 -8.12 -21.05 -1.82
CA ASP A 35 -8.82 -22.31 -2.04
C ASP A 35 -7.87 -23.52 -1.92
N ALA A 36 -8.43 -24.74 -1.97
CA ALA A 36 -7.65 -25.96 -1.84
C ALA A 36 -6.56 -26.13 -2.93
N ALA A 37 -6.77 -25.59 -4.13
CA ALA A 37 -5.79 -25.68 -5.21
C ALA A 37 -4.61 -24.74 -4.95
N LEU A 38 -4.88 -23.51 -4.50
CA LEU A 38 -3.85 -22.56 -4.12
C LEU A 38 -3.11 -22.99 -2.87
N GLU A 39 -3.83 -23.44 -1.83
CA GLU A 39 -3.24 -24.01 -0.61
C GLU A 39 -2.25 -25.12 -0.95
N LYS A 40 -2.69 -26.09 -1.79
CA LYS A 40 -1.81 -27.16 -2.25
C LYS A 40 -0.57 -26.63 -2.98
N LYS A 41 -0.72 -25.65 -3.88
CA LYS A 41 0.40 -25.02 -4.58
C LYS A 41 1.39 -24.36 -3.62
N MET A 42 0.90 -23.72 -2.55
CA MET A 42 1.73 -23.11 -1.51
C MET A 42 2.44 -24.19 -0.68
N GLN A 43 1.74 -25.27 -0.32
CA GLN A 43 2.30 -26.41 0.42
C GLN A 43 3.35 -27.17 -0.40
N ASP A 44 3.13 -27.36 -1.71
CA ASP A 44 4.12 -27.97 -2.62
C ASP A 44 5.43 -27.15 -2.70
N ARG A 45 5.42 -25.90 -2.20
CA ARG A 45 6.57 -24.99 -2.09
C ARG A 45 7.10 -24.83 -0.69
N GLY A 46 6.57 -25.56 0.27
CA GLY A 46 7.06 -25.60 1.65
C GLY A 46 6.20 -24.86 2.68
N LEU A 47 5.00 -24.39 2.32
CA LEU A 47 4.06 -23.90 3.34
C LEU A 47 3.60 -25.07 4.20
N GLU A 48 3.79 -24.96 5.52
CA GLU A 48 3.34 -25.97 6.49
C GLU A 48 1.94 -25.68 7.05
N LEU A 49 1.41 -24.48 6.80
CA LEU A 49 0.11 -24.03 7.31
C LEU A 49 -1.02 -24.38 6.35
N SER A 50 -2.19 -24.56 6.91
CA SER A 50 -3.46 -24.60 6.16
C SER A 50 -3.99 -23.19 5.86
N ALA A 51 -4.87 -23.05 4.88
CA ALA A 51 -5.57 -21.80 4.60
C ALA A 51 -6.34 -21.28 5.83
N GLY A 52 -6.93 -22.17 6.64
CA GLY A 52 -7.64 -21.82 7.87
C GLY A 52 -6.73 -21.31 8.99
N GLU A 53 -5.46 -21.72 9.04
CA GLU A 53 -4.47 -21.19 9.98
C GLU A 53 -3.96 -19.82 9.54
N ILE A 54 -4.01 -19.51 8.24
CA ILE A 54 -3.69 -18.18 7.69
C ILE A 54 -4.85 -17.21 7.96
N TYR A 55 -6.06 -17.59 7.59
CA TYR A 55 -7.27 -16.78 7.78
C TYR A 55 -8.48 -17.63 8.07
N ASN A 56 -9.18 -17.34 9.16
CA ASN A 56 -10.43 -17.99 9.49
C ASN A 56 -11.37 -17.06 10.26
N ALA A 57 -12.37 -16.53 9.57
CA ALA A 57 -13.37 -15.63 10.14
C ALA A 57 -14.43 -16.36 11.00
N ASP A 58 -14.63 -17.66 10.77
CA ASP A 58 -15.75 -18.42 11.32
C ASP A 58 -15.35 -19.38 12.47
N ALA A 59 -14.05 -19.62 12.66
CA ALA A 59 -13.58 -20.50 13.72
C ALA A 59 -13.29 -19.74 15.03
N PRO A 60 -13.50 -20.40 16.17
CA PRO A 60 -13.16 -19.83 17.47
C PRO A 60 -11.64 -19.74 17.72
N GLY A 61 -10.83 -20.46 16.93
CA GLY A 61 -9.36 -20.44 16.99
C GLY A 61 -8.76 -19.16 16.44
N ALA A 62 -7.51 -18.92 16.79
CA ALA A 62 -6.72 -17.82 16.22
C ALA A 62 -6.08 -18.23 14.89
N SER A 63 -6.00 -17.29 13.97
CA SER A 63 -5.26 -17.41 12.71
C SER A 63 -4.14 -16.35 12.64
N ILE A 64 -3.20 -16.50 11.71
CA ILE A 64 -2.12 -15.52 11.52
C ILE A 64 -2.69 -14.12 11.23
N SER A 65 -3.76 -14.04 10.47
CA SER A 65 -4.41 -12.76 10.12
C SER A 65 -4.93 -11.99 11.34
N ASP A 66 -5.21 -12.66 12.47
CA ASP A 66 -5.60 -11.99 13.72
C ASP A 66 -4.44 -11.18 14.36
N ALA A 67 -3.20 -11.45 13.95
CA ALA A 67 -2.02 -10.71 14.41
C ALA A 67 -1.55 -9.65 13.39
N VAL A 68 -2.14 -9.59 12.20
CA VAL A 68 -1.79 -8.65 11.13
C VAL A 68 -2.87 -7.58 11.04
N VAL A 69 -2.47 -6.33 11.19
CA VAL A 69 -3.39 -5.20 11.29
C VAL A 69 -3.14 -4.15 10.23
N SER A 70 -4.21 -3.44 9.84
CA SER A 70 -4.07 -2.24 9.02
C SER A 70 -3.88 -0.99 9.90
N LEU A 71 -2.93 -0.15 9.51
CA LEU A 71 -2.72 1.17 10.07
C LEU A 71 -3.30 2.19 9.08
N GLU A 72 -4.58 2.53 9.26
CA GLU A 72 -5.29 3.55 8.47
C GLU A 72 -5.26 3.30 6.94
N PHE A 73 -5.23 2.01 6.53
CA PHE A 73 -5.22 1.54 5.13
C PHE A 73 -4.03 2.05 4.29
N GLY A 74 -2.97 2.52 4.93
CA GLY A 74 -1.73 2.95 4.26
C GLY A 74 -0.53 2.09 4.62
N CYS A 75 -0.59 1.40 5.75
CA CYS A 75 0.51 0.60 6.29
C CYS A 75 -0.01 -0.67 6.95
N THR A 76 0.89 -1.62 7.12
CA THR A 76 0.64 -2.87 7.84
C THR A 76 1.41 -2.89 9.15
N GLY A 77 0.79 -3.39 10.21
CA GLY A 77 1.45 -3.69 11.46
C GLY A 77 1.30 -5.16 11.85
N SER A 78 2.17 -5.63 12.71
CA SER A 78 2.13 -6.99 13.26
C SER A 78 2.16 -6.95 14.78
N ILE A 79 1.22 -7.61 15.40
CA ILE A 79 1.22 -7.79 16.87
C ILE A 79 2.27 -8.83 17.23
N ILE A 80 3.21 -8.47 18.12
CA ILE A 80 4.36 -9.29 18.49
C ILE A 80 4.46 -9.62 19.98
N SER A 81 3.46 -9.22 20.78
CA SER A 81 3.44 -9.54 22.21
C SER A 81 2.02 -9.79 22.73
N ASP A 82 1.94 -10.46 23.89
CA ASP A 82 0.67 -10.69 24.62
C ASP A 82 0.11 -9.41 25.27
N LYS A 83 0.80 -8.28 25.11
CA LYS A 83 0.42 -6.96 25.65
C LYS A 83 0.24 -5.93 24.54
N GLY A 84 -0.25 -6.35 23.38
CA GLY A 84 -0.61 -5.46 22.28
C GLY A 84 0.54 -4.66 21.68
N LEU A 85 1.82 -5.07 21.86
CA LEU A 85 2.94 -4.44 21.19
C LEU A 85 2.88 -4.76 19.70
N LEU A 86 2.93 -3.72 18.89
CA LEU A 86 2.80 -3.75 17.45
C LEU A 86 4.09 -3.22 16.81
N ILE A 87 4.63 -3.95 15.83
CA ILE A 87 5.74 -3.48 15.00
C ILE A 87 5.24 -3.11 13.60
N THR A 88 5.76 -2.04 13.06
CA THR A 88 5.54 -1.57 11.69
C THR A 88 6.81 -0.93 11.14
N ASN A 89 6.75 -0.34 9.93
CA ASN A 89 7.87 0.40 9.37
C ASN A 89 8.00 1.79 9.98
N HIS A 90 9.23 2.31 10.07
CA HIS A 90 9.49 3.68 10.53
C HIS A 90 8.83 4.70 9.61
N HIS A 91 8.88 4.50 8.29
CA HIS A 91 8.24 5.42 7.36
C HIS A 91 6.71 5.52 7.55
N CYS A 92 6.06 4.48 8.11
CA CYS A 92 4.65 4.52 8.49
C CYS A 92 4.39 5.35 9.76
N ALA A 93 5.42 5.51 10.60
CA ALA A 93 5.37 6.31 11.82
C ALA A 93 5.95 7.72 11.62
N TYR A 94 6.52 8.02 10.46
CA TYR A 94 7.28 9.25 10.20
C TYR A 94 6.48 10.51 10.55
N SER A 95 5.25 10.62 10.06
CA SER A 95 4.38 11.77 10.35
C SER A 95 3.99 11.88 11.82
N ASP A 96 3.86 10.75 12.52
CA ASP A 96 3.56 10.74 13.97
C ASP A 96 4.75 11.24 14.77
N VAL A 97 5.95 10.72 14.46
CA VAL A 97 7.21 11.16 15.10
C VAL A 97 7.48 12.63 14.80
N HIS A 98 7.27 13.06 13.54
CA HIS A 98 7.34 14.47 13.15
C HIS A 98 6.36 15.34 13.97
N GLY A 99 5.11 14.90 14.13
CA GLY A 99 4.09 15.62 14.87
C GLY A 99 4.37 15.76 16.37
N LEU A 100 5.19 14.86 16.94
CA LEU A 100 5.65 14.93 18.34
C LEU A 100 6.93 15.75 18.50
N SER A 101 7.67 16.00 17.40
CA SER A 101 8.95 16.71 17.44
C SER A 101 8.78 18.22 17.61
N THR A 102 9.68 18.82 18.36
CA THR A 102 9.83 20.27 18.53
C THR A 102 11.26 20.68 18.19
N PRO A 103 11.56 21.98 18.04
CA PRO A 103 12.94 22.43 17.85
C PRO A 103 13.89 22.01 18.98
N GLU A 104 13.38 21.88 20.23
CA GLU A 104 14.14 21.47 21.41
C GLU A 104 14.31 19.94 21.51
N HIS A 105 13.36 19.18 20.96
CA HIS A 105 13.34 17.73 20.95
C HIS A 105 12.91 17.20 19.58
N ASN A 106 13.89 17.03 18.72
CA ASN A 106 13.65 16.51 17.36
C ASN A 106 13.74 14.99 17.34
N TYR A 107 12.64 14.30 17.62
CA TYR A 107 12.59 12.84 17.63
C TYR A 107 12.87 12.18 16.27
N LEU A 108 12.78 12.92 15.15
CA LEU A 108 13.26 12.39 13.87
C LEU A 108 14.77 12.23 13.84
N GLU A 109 15.52 13.09 14.53
CA GLU A 109 16.98 13.06 14.60
C GLU A 109 17.48 12.29 15.83
N GLU A 110 16.79 12.37 16.96
CA GLU A 110 17.19 11.78 18.25
C GLU A 110 16.68 10.33 18.40
N GLY A 111 15.57 9.99 17.72
CA GLY A 111 14.77 8.81 17.99
C GLY A 111 13.85 9.01 19.21
N PHE A 112 12.85 8.14 19.33
CA PHE A 112 11.94 8.07 20.48
C PHE A 112 11.97 6.67 21.08
N TRP A 113 12.09 6.60 22.43
CA TRP A 113 12.16 5.32 23.15
C TRP A 113 11.45 5.45 24.50
N ALA A 114 10.28 4.84 24.64
CA ALA A 114 9.60 4.68 25.92
C ALA A 114 10.19 3.46 26.65
N MET A 115 10.85 3.68 27.75
CA MET A 115 11.42 2.61 28.57
C MET A 115 10.37 2.01 29.52
N HIS A 116 9.31 2.77 29.80
CA HIS A 116 8.20 2.40 30.66
C HIS A 116 6.88 2.75 30.01
N SER A 117 5.79 2.07 30.41
CA SER A 117 4.45 2.29 29.80
C SER A 117 3.86 3.66 30.03
N ASP A 118 4.25 4.38 31.07
CA ASP A 118 3.86 5.76 31.34
C ASP A 118 4.58 6.79 30.45
N GLU A 119 5.67 6.39 29.79
CA GLU A 119 6.38 7.18 28.79
C GLU A 119 5.81 7.00 27.36
N GLU A 120 4.95 5.99 27.15
CA GLU A 120 4.33 5.74 25.86
C GLU A 120 3.35 6.87 25.50
N VAL A 121 3.52 7.46 24.30
CA VAL A 121 2.80 8.67 23.89
C VAL A 121 1.63 8.33 22.98
N ASN A 122 0.42 8.70 23.39
CA ASN A 122 -0.76 8.54 22.54
C ASN A 122 -0.67 9.36 21.26
N ILE A 123 -0.87 8.74 20.13
CA ILE A 123 -0.93 9.38 18.81
C ILE A 123 -2.37 9.74 18.50
N LYS A 124 -2.64 11.03 18.60
CA LYS A 124 -3.98 11.55 18.41
C LYS A 124 -4.51 11.30 16.99
N GLY A 125 -5.62 10.61 16.91
CA GLY A 125 -6.29 10.29 15.64
C GLY A 125 -5.81 9.02 14.98
N LYS A 126 -4.75 8.35 15.51
CA LYS A 126 -4.29 7.06 15.00
C LYS A 126 -5.23 5.94 15.42
N SER A 127 -5.46 5.00 14.51
CA SER A 127 -6.28 3.82 14.74
C SER A 127 -5.65 2.57 14.15
N VAL A 128 -5.95 1.44 14.77
CA VAL A 128 -5.51 0.10 14.34
C VAL A 128 -6.73 -0.74 14.03
N TYR A 129 -6.75 -1.34 12.85
CA TYR A 129 -7.88 -2.07 12.28
C TYR A 129 -7.56 -3.56 12.22
N PHE A 130 -8.30 -4.36 12.97
CA PHE A 130 -8.23 -5.82 12.99
C PHE A 130 -9.29 -6.39 12.06
N LEU A 131 -8.87 -7.09 11.01
CA LEU A 131 -9.79 -7.72 10.06
C LEU A 131 -10.59 -8.83 10.75
N LYS A 132 -11.91 -8.75 10.68
CA LYS A 132 -12.82 -9.77 11.21
C LYS A 132 -13.41 -10.63 10.09
N ARG A 133 -13.82 -10.01 8.99
CA ARG A 133 -14.48 -10.73 7.89
C ARG A 133 -14.32 -10.00 6.58
N VAL A 134 -14.25 -10.76 5.48
CA VAL A 134 -14.35 -10.28 4.12
C VAL A 134 -15.54 -10.96 3.44
N LEU A 135 -16.41 -10.18 2.82
CA LEU A 135 -17.62 -10.64 2.14
C LEU A 135 -17.57 -10.22 0.65
N ASP A 136 -17.86 -11.14 -0.27
CA ASP A 136 -18.09 -10.77 -1.66
C ASP A 136 -19.46 -10.10 -1.77
N VAL A 137 -19.48 -8.83 -2.12
CA VAL A 137 -20.69 -8.00 -2.28
C VAL A 137 -20.87 -7.54 -3.73
N THR A 138 -20.26 -8.26 -4.68
CA THR A 138 -20.24 -7.89 -6.10
C THR A 138 -21.65 -7.77 -6.67
N ASP A 139 -22.51 -8.74 -6.42
CA ASP A 139 -23.87 -8.75 -6.93
C ASP A 139 -24.70 -7.60 -6.35
N GLU A 140 -24.54 -7.34 -5.06
CA GLU A 140 -25.22 -6.25 -4.36
C GLU A 140 -24.81 -4.87 -4.92
N VAL A 141 -23.50 -4.67 -5.17
CA VAL A 141 -23.00 -3.45 -5.81
C VAL A 141 -23.56 -3.30 -7.23
N ASN A 142 -23.59 -4.37 -8.01
CA ASN A 142 -24.08 -4.35 -9.36
C ASN A 142 -25.61 -4.07 -9.41
N GLU A 143 -26.38 -4.64 -8.50
CA GLU A 143 -27.80 -4.32 -8.36
C GLU A 143 -28.03 -2.85 -7.99
N MET A 144 -27.24 -2.29 -7.07
CA MET A 144 -27.35 -0.88 -6.71
C MET A 144 -27.00 0.04 -7.88
N LYS A 145 -25.98 -0.31 -8.67
CA LYS A 145 -25.63 0.42 -9.91
C LYS A 145 -26.75 0.37 -10.93
N ALA A 146 -27.33 -0.80 -11.17
CA ALA A 146 -28.42 -0.99 -12.12
C ALA A 146 -29.68 -0.20 -11.72
N LYS A 147 -30.03 -0.15 -10.43
CA LYS A 147 -31.15 0.65 -9.93
C LYS A 147 -30.93 2.15 -10.09
N ALA A 148 -29.67 2.63 -9.96
CA ALA A 148 -29.32 4.03 -10.10
C ALA A 148 -29.43 4.53 -11.57
N ASP A 149 -29.15 3.67 -12.55
CA ASP A 149 -29.32 3.98 -13.97
C ASP A 149 -30.79 4.23 -14.36
N TYR A 150 -31.74 3.66 -13.59
CA TYR A 150 -33.15 3.85 -13.80
C TYR A 150 -33.66 5.27 -13.46
N GLU A 151 -32.93 6.00 -12.61
CA GLU A 151 -33.28 7.35 -12.14
C GLU A 151 -32.55 8.47 -12.90
N SER A 152 -32.02 8.23 -14.10
CA SER A 152 -31.33 9.19 -14.97
C SER A 152 -30.01 9.79 -14.45
N ARG A 153 -29.48 9.35 -13.32
CA ARG A 153 -28.15 9.75 -12.84
C ARG A 153 -27.41 8.54 -12.27
N PRO A 154 -26.29 8.12 -12.86
CA PRO A 154 -25.50 7.02 -12.30
C PRO A 154 -25.06 7.35 -10.87
N MET A 155 -25.25 6.41 -9.95
CA MET A 155 -24.78 6.56 -8.58
C MET A 155 -23.26 6.46 -8.59
N GLY A 156 -22.60 7.57 -8.27
CA GLY A 156 -21.13 7.57 -8.16
C GLY A 156 -20.66 6.58 -7.08
N MET A 157 -19.55 5.90 -7.34
CA MET A 157 -18.96 4.89 -6.42
C MET A 157 -18.83 5.41 -4.98
N ARG A 158 -18.49 6.69 -4.80
CA ARG A 158 -18.37 7.30 -3.47
C ARG A 158 -19.67 7.25 -2.67
N LYS A 159 -20.82 7.54 -3.31
CA LYS A 159 -22.11 7.49 -2.64
C LYS A 159 -22.53 6.04 -2.37
N LEU A 160 -22.26 5.15 -3.31
CA LEU A 160 -22.54 3.73 -3.18
C LEU A 160 -21.73 3.11 -2.03
N SER A 161 -20.41 3.36 -1.97
CA SER A 161 -19.56 2.92 -0.85
C SER A 161 -20.10 3.40 0.47
N TYR A 162 -20.39 4.69 0.59
CA TYR A 162 -20.93 5.27 1.83
C TYR A 162 -22.23 4.59 2.29
N LEU A 163 -23.16 4.33 1.38
CA LEU A 163 -24.43 3.67 1.73
C LEU A 163 -24.24 2.23 2.18
N LEU A 164 -23.39 1.48 1.47
CA LEU A 164 -23.10 0.08 1.82
C LEU A 164 -22.32 -0.01 3.14
N GLU A 165 -21.25 0.72 3.28
CA GLU A 165 -20.42 0.76 4.50
C GLU A 165 -21.26 1.13 5.72
N THR A 166 -22.13 2.17 5.61
CA THR A 166 -23.03 2.57 6.69
C THR A 166 -23.97 1.42 7.08
N ARG A 167 -24.58 0.75 6.12
CA ARG A 167 -25.48 -0.38 6.39
C ARG A 167 -24.79 -1.56 7.06
N TYR A 168 -23.60 -1.93 6.56
CA TYR A 168 -22.84 -3.03 7.17
C TYR A 168 -22.35 -2.68 8.58
N LYS A 169 -21.95 -1.43 8.82
CA LYS A 169 -21.57 -0.92 10.13
C LYS A 169 -22.75 -0.97 11.13
N GLU A 170 -23.92 -0.51 10.74
CA GLU A 170 -25.14 -0.55 11.57
C GLU A 170 -25.54 -1.99 11.92
N ASN A 171 -25.43 -2.91 10.97
CA ASN A 171 -25.84 -4.30 11.17
C ASN A 171 -24.84 -5.13 12.00
N THR A 172 -23.56 -4.75 12.00
CA THR A 172 -22.50 -5.57 12.62
C THR A 172 -21.84 -4.92 13.84
N GLY A 173 -21.95 -3.60 13.98
CA GLY A 173 -21.20 -2.80 14.96
C GLY A 173 -19.70 -2.69 14.66
N LEU A 174 -19.26 -3.18 13.47
CA LEU A 174 -17.87 -3.15 13.01
C LEU A 174 -17.69 -2.01 12.01
N GLU A 175 -16.47 -1.47 11.90
CA GLU A 175 -16.15 -0.59 10.79
C GLU A 175 -16.14 -1.40 9.48
N ALA A 176 -16.73 -0.84 8.44
CA ALA A 176 -16.92 -1.47 7.15
C ALA A 176 -16.19 -0.68 6.07
N TRP A 177 -15.50 -1.38 5.17
CA TRP A 177 -14.77 -0.79 4.06
C TRP A 177 -15.05 -1.55 2.77
N LEU A 178 -15.55 -0.85 1.75
CA LEU A 178 -15.81 -1.41 0.43
C LEU A 178 -14.55 -1.31 -0.43
N ALA A 179 -13.96 -2.45 -0.76
CA ALA A 179 -12.84 -2.55 -1.67
C ALA A 179 -13.31 -2.93 -3.09
N SER A 180 -12.90 -2.14 -4.08
CA SER A 180 -13.03 -2.49 -5.50
C SER A 180 -11.76 -3.18 -5.97
N MET A 181 -11.90 -4.36 -6.54
CA MET A 181 -10.78 -5.17 -7.05
C MET A 181 -10.91 -5.35 -8.57
N TRP A 182 -9.74 -5.46 -9.23
CA TRP A 182 -9.64 -5.68 -10.68
C TRP A 182 -10.53 -4.71 -11.49
N ASP A 183 -10.32 -3.41 -11.25
CA ASP A 183 -11.04 -2.31 -11.91
C ASP A 183 -12.58 -2.42 -11.85
N GLY A 184 -13.08 -2.91 -10.72
CA GLY A 184 -14.51 -3.04 -10.49
C GLY A 184 -15.14 -4.33 -11.01
N SER A 185 -14.33 -5.34 -11.33
CA SER A 185 -14.83 -6.68 -11.65
C SER A 185 -15.37 -7.41 -10.43
N LYS A 186 -14.84 -7.09 -9.24
CA LYS A 186 -15.26 -7.63 -7.95
C LYS A 186 -15.29 -6.55 -6.88
N TYR A 187 -16.19 -6.72 -5.92
CA TYR A 187 -16.34 -5.85 -4.76
C TYR A 187 -16.38 -6.68 -3.49
N TYR A 188 -15.55 -6.29 -2.53
CA TYR A 188 -15.48 -6.95 -1.23
C TYR A 188 -15.76 -5.97 -0.12
N MET A 189 -16.58 -6.38 0.84
CA MET A 189 -16.80 -5.65 2.09
C MET A 189 -15.91 -6.25 3.17
N ALA A 190 -14.93 -5.50 3.61
CA ALA A 190 -14.07 -5.88 4.73
C ALA A 190 -14.61 -5.25 6.02
N LEU A 191 -14.76 -6.06 7.05
CA LEU A 191 -15.26 -5.66 8.37
C LEU A 191 -14.14 -5.69 9.39
N TYR A 192 -13.98 -4.59 10.15
CA TYR A 192 -12.89 -4.38 11.08
C TYR A 192 -13.37 -4.03 12.48
N GLU A 193 -12.70 -4.60 13.47
CA GLU A 193 -12.70 -4.08 14.83
C GLU A 193 -11.59 -3.03 14.94
N VAL A 194 -11.91 -1.86 15.52
CA VAL A 194 -11.02 -0.70 15.51
C VAL A 194 -10.67 -0.24 16.91
N TYR A 195 -9.38 -0.05 17.14
CA TYR A 195 -8.83 0.46 18.39
C TYR A 195 -8.18 1.82 18.15
N SER A 196 -8.52 2.83 18.96
CA SER A 196 -8.08 4.21 18.80
C SER A 196 -7.18 4.74 19.93
N ASP A 197 -6.93 3.97 20.99
CA ASP A 197 -5.83 4.26 21.93
C ASP A 197 -4.57 3.53 21.46
N VAL A 198 -3.82 4.21 20.60
CA VAL A 198 -2.57 3.72 20.03
C VAL A 198 -1.44 4.63 20.50
N ARG A 199 -0.42 4.06 21.13
CA ARG A 199 0.69 4.81 21.71
C ARG A 199 2.00 4.44 21.06
N LEU A 200 2.81 5.46 20.74
CA LEU A 200 4.17 5.27 20.23
C LEU A 200 5.05 4.74 21.37
N VAL A 201 5.77 3.66 21.10
CA VAL A 201 6.70 3.01 22.03
C VAL A 201 8.14 3.24 21.61
N ALA A 202 8.43 3.08 20.30
CA ALA A 202 9.79 3.25 19.80
C ALA A 202 9.79 3.67 18.33
N ALA A 203 10.72 4.57 18.01
CA ALA A 203 11.07 4.93 16.63
C ALA A 203 12.56 5.29 16.62
N PRO A 204 13.43 4.56 15.91
CA PRO A 204 14.83 4.93 15.78
C PRO A 204 14.97 6.26 15.02
N PRO A 205 16.11 6.97 15.20
CA PRO A 205 16.35 8.18 14.42
C PRO A 205 16.41 7.88 12.92
N VAL A 206 16.03 8.84 12.08
CA VAL A 206 16.02 8.71 10.61
C VAL A 206 17.39 8.28 10.06
N SER A 207 18.48 8.73 10.70
CA SER A 207 19.85 8.33 10.36
C SER A 207 20.10 6.81 10.48
N SER A 208 19.31 6.09 11.28
CA SER A 208 19.31 4.62 11.37
C SER A 208 18.16 4.01 10.56
N ALA A 209 16.97 4.60 10.65
CA ALA A 209 15.79 4.08 9.98
C ALA A 209 15.94 4.06 8.46
N ALA A 210 16.68 5.02 7.89
CA ALA A 210 16.87 5.18 6.45
C ALA A 210 18.33 5.56 6.13
N PHE A 211 19.33 4.80 6.65
CA PHE A 211 20.75 5.14 6.48
C PHE A 211 21.26 5.04 5.03
N GLY A 212 20.60 4.27 4.15
CA GLY A 212 20.83 4.29 2.70
C GLY A 212 20.25 5.54 2.00
N GLY A 213 19.41 6.32 2.70
CA GLY A 213 18.85 7.57 2.21
C GLY A 213 18.01 7.40 0.94
N ALA A 214 18.09 8.40 0.07
CA ALA A 214 17.42 8.41 -1.23
C ALA A 214 18.13 7.54 -2.28
N ILE A 215 19.41 7.18 -2.06
CA ILE A 215 20.24 6.48 -3.06
C ILE A 215 19.68 5.08 -3.36
N ASP A 216 19.21 4.37 -2.33
CA ASP A 216 18.69 3.01 -2.46
C ASP A 216 17.19 2.89 -2.15
N ASN A 217 16.47 4.02 -2.09
CA ASN A 217 15.02 3.98 -1.93
C ASN A 217 14.37 3.44 -3.20
N TRP A 218 13.48 2.46 -3.06
CA TRP A 218 12.87 1.68 -4.15
C TRP A 218 13.86 0.84 -4.97
N GLU A 219 15.07 0.63 -4.46
CA GLU A 219 16.09 -0.17 -5.12
C GLU A 219 16.45 -1.41 -4.29
N TRP A 220 17.15 -2.37 -4.90
CA TRP A 220 17.65 -3.56 -4.24
C TRP A 220 19.18 -3.60 -4.29
N PRO A 221 19.86 -3.82 -3.17
CA PRO A 221 19.35 -3.91 -1.80
C PRO A 221 19.06 -2.56 -1.17
N GLN A 222 18.10 -2.51 -0.22
CA GLN A 222 17.83 -1.33 0.60
C GLN A 222 18.59 -1.42 1.93
N HIS A 223 19.20 -0.31 2.34
CA HIS A 223 19.92 -0.20 3.60
C HIS A 223 19.11 0.66 4.59
N LYS A 224 18.24 0.01 5.32
CA LYS A 224 17.29 0.63 6.26
C LYS A 224 17.12 -0.22 7.51
N CYS A 225 17.05 0.43 8.68
CA CYS A 225 16.53 -0.15 9.91
C CYS A 225 15.10 0.37 10.12
N ASP A 226 14.24 0.10 9.14
CA ASP A 226 12.93 0.72 8.93
C ASP A 226 11.88 0.07 9.82
N PHE A 227 11.94 0.32 11.14
CA PHE A 227 10.90 -0.12 12.07
C PHE A 227 10.44 1.00 12.99
N ALA A 228 9.20 0.88 13.46
CA ALA A 228 8.66 1.60 14.60
C ALA A 228 7.74 0.67 15.41
N MET A 229 7.55 0.99 16.67
CA MET A 229 6.70 0.21 17.56
C MET A 229 5.62 1.09 18.18
N TYR A 230 4.43 0.54 18.22
CA TYR A 230 3.29 1.08 18.95
C TYR A 230 2.76 0.06 19.94
N ARG A 231 1.94 0.50 20.85
CA ARG A 231 1.11 -0.38 21.68
C ARG A 231 -0.35 0.00 21.56
N VAL A 232 -1.19 -1.01 21.39
CA VAL A 232 -2.64 -0.87 21.41
C VAL A 232 -3.14 -1.01 22.83
N TYR A 233 -4.02 -0.12 23.23
CA TYR A 233 -4.67 -0.11 24.54
C TYR A 233 -6.18 -0.28 24.42
N THR A 234 -6.78 -0.80 25.47
CA THR A 234 -8.22 -1.05 25.59
C THR A 234 -8.75 -0.49 26.91
N ALA A 235 -10.06 -0.34 27.04
CA ALA A 235 -10.68 -0.18 28.34
C ALA A 235 -10.34 -1.38 29.25
N PRO A 236 -10.49 -1.26 30.61
CA PRO A 236 -10.19 -2.33 31.54
C PRO A 236 -10.96 -3.63 31.31
N ASP A 237 -12.12 -3.57 30.64
CA ASP A 237 -12.93 -4.72 30.26
C ASP A 237 -12.47 -5.38 28.94
N GLY A 238 -11.45 -4.84 28.27
CA GLY A 238 -10.92 -5.32 27.02
C GLY A 238 -11.59 -4.74 25.76
N SER A 239 -12.61 -3.91 25.90
CA SER A 239 -13.30 -3.30 24.77
C SER A 239 -12.48 -2.17 24.12
N PRO A 240 -12.68 -1.90 22.80
CA PRO A 240 -12.13 -0.71 22.16
C PRO A 240 -12.56 0.58 22.86
N ALA A 241 -11.61 1.48 23.09
CA ALA A 241 -11.87 2.75 23.78
C ALA A 241 -11.03 3.89 23.22
N ALA A 242 -11.51 5.11 23.36
CA ALA A 242 -10.71 6.31 23.18
C ALA A 242 -9.59 6.37 24.25
N TYR A 243 -8.57 7.18 23.99
CA TYR A 243 -7.48 7.36 24.94
C TYR A 243 -7.97 7.69 26.35
N SER A 244 -7.50 6.93 27.33
CA SER A 244 -7.64 7.21 28.75
C SER A 244 -6.38 6.76 29.48
N LYS A 245 -6.06 7.43 30.60
CA LYS A 245 -4.96 7.01 31.48
C LYS A 245 -5.27 5.67 32.19
N ASP A 246 -6.54 5.31 32.29
CA ASP A 246 -7.01 4.08 32.94
C ASP A 246 -7.02 2.87 31.96
N ASN A 247 -6.78 3.11 30.68
CA ASN A 247 -6.72 2.03 29.70
C ASN A 247 -5.51 1.14 29.94
N ILE A 248 -5.70 -0.14 29.63
CA ILE A 248 -4.70 -1.18 29.82
C ILE A 248 -4.18 -1.69 28.47
N PRO A 249 -2.94 -2.24 28.40
CA PRO A 249 -2.45 -2.88 27.19
C PRO A 249 -3.39 -3.97 26.70
N MET A 250 -3.70 -3.95 25.39
CA MET A 250 -4.60 -4.91 24.75
C MET A 250 -4.07 -6.35 24.90
N LYS A 251 -4.97 -7.29 25.19
CA LYS A 251 -4.71 -8.72 25.10
C LYS A 251 -5.14 -9.22 23.72
N PRO A 252 -4.21 -9.44 22.77
CA PRO A 252 -4.57 -9.82 21.41
C PRO A 252 -5.06 -11.27 21.32
N LYS A 253 -5.86 -11.58 20.29
CA LYS A 253 -6.29 -12.95 19.96
C LYS A 253 -5.13 -13.79 19.43
N ALA A 254 -4.20 -13.18 18.68
CA ALA A 254 -2.98 -13.78 18.16
C ALA A 254 -1.81 -12.82 18.21
N LYS A 255 -0.61 -13.37 18.17
CA LYS A 255 0.65 -12.64 17.97
C LYS A 255 1.57 -13.42 17.04
N LEU A 256 2.45 -12.72 16.35
CA LEU A 256 3.56 -13.34 15.61
C LEU A 256 4.78 -13.49 16.52
N ASN A 257 5.46 -14.61 16.40
CA ASN A 257 6.73 -14.84 17.08
C ASN A 257 7.88 -14.37 16.18
N ILE A 258 8.85 -13.68 16.77
CA ILE A 258 10.08 -13.29 16.08
C ILE A 258 11.03 -14.49 16.13
N SER A 259 11.38 -15.06 14.97
CA SER A 259 12.40 -16.11 14.86
C SER A 259 13.77 -15.51 14.59
N LEU A 260 14.79 -16.04 15.25
CA LEU A 260 16.20 -15.73 15.03
C LEU A 260 16.94 -16.86 14.31
N GLU A 261 16.24 -17.90 13.85
CA GLU A 261 16.85 -19.06 13.18
C GLU A 261 17.33 -18.72 11.75
N GLY A 262 16.81 -17.64 11.19
CA GLY A 262 17.10 -17.24 9.80
C GLY A 262 16.33 -18.09 8.79
N TYR A 263 16.75 -18.00 7.53
CA TYR A 263 16.17 -18.72 6.39
C TYR A 263 17.25 -19.05 5.36
N LYS A 264 17.02 -20.02 4.51
CA LYS A 264 17.93 -20.49 3.47
C LYS A 264 17.27 -20.39 2.10
N THR A 265 18.07 -20.43 1.04
CA THR A 265 17.56 -20.53 -0.33
C THR A 265 16.69 -21.78 -0.48
N GLY A 266 15.45 -21.59 -0.90
CA GLY A 266 14.44 -22.65 -1.05
C GLY A 266 13.43 -22.76 0.09
N ASP A 267 13.65 -22.07 1.21
CA ASP A 267 12.66 -22.00 2.27
C ASP A 267 11.42 -21.19 1.79
N TYR A 268 10.26 -21.60 2.26
CA TYR A 268 9.02 -20.89 1.98
C TYR A 268 8.95 -19.58 2.77
N THR A 269 8.64 -18.50 2.08
CA THR A 269 8.40 -17.19 2.70
C THR A 269 7.15 -16.55 2.10
N MET A 270 6.41 -15.80 2.92
CA MET A 270 5.27 -15.02 2.46
C MET A 270 5.17 -13.70 3.21
N VAL A 271 4.52 -12.71 2.61
CA VAL A 271 4.18 -11.42 3.23
C VAL A 271 2.66 -11.32 3.27
N ILE A 272 2.12 -11.01 4.45
CA ILE A 272 0.70 -10.72 4.65
C ILE A 272 0.56 -9.25 5.03
N GLY A 273 -0.38 -8.54 4.41
CA GLY A 273 -0.57 -7.14 4.76
C GLY A 273 -1.58 -6.41 3.88
N TYR A 274 -1.54 -5.09 4.01
CA TYR A 274 -2.45 -4.15 3.36
C TYR A 274 -1.64 -3.23 2.43
N PRO A 275 -1.39 -3.64 1.17
CA PRO A 275 -0.65 -2.82 0.22
C PRO A 275 -1.44 -1.55 -0.14
N GLY A 276 -0.75 -0.43 -0.35
CA GLY A 276 -1.37 0.83 -0.71
C GLY A 276 -2.01 0.80 -2.10
N SER A 277 -1.24 0.36 -3.09
CA SER A 277 -1.70 0.14 -4.47
C SER A 277 -0.79 -0.85 -5.19
N THR A 278 -1.36 -1.57 -6.14
CA THR A 278 -0.61 -2.48 -7.02
C THR A 278 -1.15 -2.38 -8.44
N ASN A 279 -0.26 -2.28 -9.41
CA ASN A 279 -0.58 -2.28 -10.83
C ASN A 279 -0.03 -3.56 -11.47
N ARG A 280 -0.78 -4.65 -11.26
CA ARG A 280 -0.53 -5.91 -11.95
C ARG A 280 -1.38 -5.94 -13.22
N TYR A 281 -1.02 -6.66 -14.21
CA TYR A 281 -1.83 -6.86 -15.42
C TYR A 281 -2.14 -5.60 -16.25
N SER A 282 -1.39 -4.52 -16.08
CA SER A 282 -1.45 -3.35 -16.97
C SER A 282 -1.19 -3.76 -18.42
N ASN A 283 -1.90 -3.13 -19.35
CA ASN A 283 -1.69 -3.32 -20.78
C ASN A 283 -0.54 -2.45 -21.31
N SER A 284 -0.10 -2.70 -22.56
CA SER A 284 1.02 -1.97 -23.17
C SER A 284 0.80 -0.46 -23.24
N TYR A 285 -0.42 -0.01 -23.50
CA TYR A 285 -0.77 1.42 -23.60
C TYR A 285 -0.66 2.13 -22.26
N GLU A 286 -1.10 1.47 -21.17
CA GLU A 286 -0.99 1.99 -19.82
C GLU A 286 0.46 2.09 -19.37
N VAL A 287 1.24 1.03 -19.59
CA VAL A 287 2.67 1.01 -19.27
C VAL A 287 3.39 2.13 -20.03
N ASN A 288 3.16 2.24 -21.34
CA ASN A 288 3.74 3.30 -22.17
C ASN A 288 3.34 4.71 -21.69
N PHE A 289 2.11 4.90 -21.25
CA PHE A 289 1.64 6.17 -20.69
C PHE A 289 2.38 6.54 -19.40
N TYR A 290 2.64 5.58 -18.52
CA TYR A 290 3.43 5.81 -17.30
C TYR A 290 4.89 6.13 -17.63
N GLU A 291 5.50 5.35 -18.50
CA GLU A 291 6.91 5.49 -18.88
C GLU A 291 7.19 6.82 -19.58
N THR A 292 6.36 7.18 -20.57
CA THR A 292 6.68 8.29 -21.49
C THR A 292 6.04 9.63 -21.13
N LEU A 293 4.97 9.62 -20.31
CA LEU A 293 4.21 10.84 -20.04
C LEU A 293 4.07 11.14 -18.54
N ARG A 294 3.35 10.29 -17.81
CA ARG A 294 2.94 10.60 -16.42
C ARG A 294 4.13 10.74 -15.48
N HIS A 295 5.02 9.74 -15.45
CA HIS A 295 6.13 9.73 -14.53
C HIS A 295 7.18 10.81 -14.88
N PRO A 296 7.59 11.04 -16.13
CA PRO A 296 8.47 12.16 -16.48
C PRO A 296 7.94 13.54 -16.08
N ILE A 297 6.64 13.80 -16.26
CA ILE A 297 6.01 15.05 -15.80
C ILE A 297 6.10 15.19 -14.28
N CYS A 298 5.70 14.15 -13.54
CA CYS A 298 5.76 14.16 -12.09
C CYS A 298 7.19 14.34 -11.58
N ASN A 299 8.16 13.64 -12.15
CA ASN A 299 9.58 13.72 -11.77
C ASN A 299 10.13 15.14 -11.95
N THR A 300 9.86 15.76 -13.10
CA THR A 300 10.31 17.13 -13.40
C THR A 300 9.73 18.14 -12.40
N LEU A 301 8.42 18.09 -12.17
CA LEU A 301 7.76 19.07 -11.31
C LEU A 301 8.10 18.86 -9.83
N ARG A 302 8.17 17.63 -9.35
CA ARG A 302 8.54 17.33 -7.97
C ARG A 302 10.01 17.60 -7.71
N GLY A 303 10.91 17.29 -8.65
CA GLY A 303 12.33 17.63 -8.55
C GLY A 303 12.52 19.13 -8.34
N ALA A 304 11.87 19.97 -9.15
CA ALA A 304 11.91 21.42 -8.98
C ALA A 304 11.39 21.91 -7.63
N GLN A 305 10.30 21.27 -7.11
CA GLN A 305 9.77 21.58 -5.78
C GLN A 305 10.76 21.19 -4.68
N MET A 306 11.34 20.00 -4.78
CA MET A 306 12.32 19.49 -3.81
C MET A 306 13.56 20.38 -3.76
N ASP A 307 14.08 20.83 -4.90
CA ASP A 307 15.24 21.73 -4.96
C ASP A 307 14.98 23.07 -4.25
N ILE A 308 13.76 23.60 -4.39
CA ILE A 308 13.37 24.84 -3.69
C ILE A 308 13.27 24.59 -2.19
N ILE A 309 12.58 23.54 -1.77
CA ILE A 309 12.37 23.22 -0.37
C ILE A 309 13.71 22.91 0.32
N LYS A 310 14.55 22.10 -0.32
CA LYS A 310 15.85 21.69 0.21
C LYS A 310 16.76 22.87 0.51
N ARG A 311 16.84 23.87 -0.39
CA ARG A 311 17.63 25.07 -0.16
C ARG A 311 17.28 25.79 1.15
N TRP A 312 15.99 25.86 1.48
CA TRP A 312 15.53 26.49 2.71
C TRP A 312 15.72 25.59 3.93
N MET A 313 15.54 24.28 3.79
CA MET A 313 15.80 23.32 4.85
C MET A 313 17.28 23.26 5.22
N ASP A 314 18.18 23.42 4.26
CA ASP A 314 19.62 23.43 4.50
C ASP A 314 20.09 24.72 5.22
N ALA A 315 19.35 25.83 5.03
CA ALA A 315 19.67 27.11 5.61
C ALA A 315 19.11 27.32 7.05
N ASP A 316 18.05 26.61 7.42
CA ASP A 316 17.31 26.87 8.65
C ASP A 316 16.76 25.54 9.26
N PRO A 317 17.20 25.17 10.49
CA PRO A 317 16.74 23.96 11.18
C PRO A 317 15.22 23.94 11.48
N GLU A 318 14.61 25.09 11.78
CA GLU A 318 13.16 25.15 12.03
C GLU A 318 12.38 24.90 10.73
N ILE A 319 12.85 25.45 9.61
CA ILE A 319 12.28 25.16 8.29
C ILE A 319 12.51 23.70 7.95
N ARG A 320 13.65 23.14 8.25
CA ARG A 320 13.94 21.71 8.03
C ARG A 320 12.93 20.85 8.76
N LEU A 321 12.75 21.03 10.04
CA LEU A 321 11.74 20.28 10.80
C LEU A 321 10.34 20.47 10.23
N LYS A 322 9.93 21.70 9.95
CA LYS A 322 8.59 22.05 9.44
C LYS A 322 8.25 21.40 8.11
N TYR A 323 9.24 21.21 7.22
CA TYR A 323 9.03 20.70 5.87
C TYR A 323 9.49 19.25 5.66
N SER A 324 10.11 18.60 6.65
CA SER A 324 10.66 17.24 6.52
C SER A 324 9.62 16.21 6.09
N ASP A 325 8.43 16.19 6.67
CA ASP A 325 7.34 15.27 6.30
C ASP A 325 6.87 15.50 4.85
N TYR A 326 6.72 16.77 4.46
CA TYR A 326 6.32 17.10 3.09
C TYR A 326 7.42 16.78 2.07
N PHE A 327 8.68 17.06 2.40
CA PHE A 327 9.83 16.70 1.56
C PHE A 327 9.94 15.19 1.40
N PHE A 328 9.82 14.43 2.49
CA PHE A 328 9.79 12.97 2.46
C PHE A 328 8.69 12.43 1.55
N SER A 329 7.47 12.97 1.64
CA SER A 329 6.36 12.57 0.77
C SER A 329 6.60 12.88 -0.72
N LEU A 330 7.32 13.97 -1.03
CA LEU A 330 7.67 14.32 -2.42
C LEU A 330 8.76 13.39 -2.96
N SER A 331 9.85 13.21 -2.20
CA SER A 331 11.01 12.42 -2.62
C SER A 331 10.63 10.96 -2.83
N ASN A 332 9.90 10.37 -1.89
CA ASN A 332 9.49 8.97 -1.97
C ASN A 332 8.78 8.61 -3.29
N VAL A 333 7.89 9.47 -3.76
CA VAL A 333 7.17 9.23 -5.03
C VAL A 333 8.01 9.63 -6.24
N GLN A 334 8.83 10.67 -6.14
CA GLN A 334 9.72 11.08 -7.22
C GLN A 334 10.76 9.99 -7.51
N GLU A 335 11.34 9.40 -6.47
CA GLU A 335 12.30 8.29 -6.56
C GLU A 335 11.64 7.03 -7.14
N LEU A 336 10.43 6.67 -6.67
CA LEU A 336 9.64 5.58 -7.24
C LEU A 336 9.46 5.76 -8.75
N TYR A 337 8.96 6.92 -9.18
CA TYR A 337 8.66 7.16 -10.59
C TYR A 337 9.92 7.27 -11.46
N SER A 338 11.03 7.74 -10.90
CA SER A 338 12.32 7.73 -11.61
C SER A 338 12.81 6.31 -11.84
N GLY A 339 12.78 5.48 -10.80
CA GLY A 339 13.15 4.07 -10.90
C GLY A 339 12.22 3.27 -11.83
N GLU A 340 10.90 3.54 -11.77
CA GLU A 340 9.95 2.89 -12.70
C GLU A 340 10.26 3.24 -14.16
N VAL A 341 10.48 4.51 -14.50
CA VAL A 341 10.83 4.91 -15.88
C VAL A 341 12.09 4.19 -16.36
N GLU A 342 13.13 4.14 -15.52
CA GLU A 342 14.36 3.41 -15.85
C GLU A 342 14.12 1.91 -16.03
N CYS A 343 13.39 1.28 -15.11
CA CYS A 343 13.12 -0.16 -15.18
C CYS A 343 12.21 -0.53 -16.36
N LEU A 344 11.16 0.25 -16.62
CA LEU A 344 10.24 -0.01 -17.73
C LEU A 344 10.98 -0.03 -19.07
N GLY A 345 11.83 0.98 -19.32
CA GLY A 345 12.66 1.02 -20.52
C GLY A 345 13.77 -0.04 -20.54
N ARG A 346 14.49 -0.22 -19.40
CA ARG A 346 15.60 -1.19 -19.33
C ARG A 346 15.18 -2.64 -19.55
N PHE A 347 13.96 -2.98 -19.16
CA PHE A 347 13.42 -4.35 -19.29
C PHE A 347 12.47 -4.53 -20.47
N ASP A 348 12.37 -3.56 -21.35
CA ASP A 348 11.49 -3.60 -22.55
C ASP A 348 10.06 -4.02 -22.17
N VAL A 349 9.50 -3.40 -21.08
CA VAL A 349 8.24 -3.88 -20.51
C VAL A 349 7.07 -3.64 -21.47
N VAL A 350 7.06 -2.54 -22.24
CA VAL A 350 6.03 -2.27 -23.25
C VAL A 350 6.03 -3.38 -24.30
N GLU A 351 7.19 -3.75 -24.87
CA GLU A 351 7.33 -4.78 -25.88
C GLU A 351 6.92 -6.16 -25.35
N ARG A 352 7.22 -6.47 -24.08
CA ARG A 352 6.77 -7.72 -23.44
C ARG A 352 5.25 -7.76 -23.29
N LYS A 353 4.63 -6.63 -22.95
CA LYS A 353 3.16 -6.53 -22.88
C LYS A 353 2.53 -6.68 -24.25
N GLU A 354 3.09 -6.04 -25.28
CA GLU A 354 2.63 -6.21 -26.65
C GLU A 354 2.76 -7.67 -27.15
N ALA A 355 3.82 -8.37 -26.77
CA ALA A 355 3.99 -9.79 -27.09
C ALA A 355 2.89 -10.64 -26.41
N LEU A 356 2.62 -10.42 -25.13
CA LEU A 356 1.54 -11.07 -24.40
C LEU A 356 0.16 -10.76 -25.01
N GLU A 357 -0.08 -9.51 -25.39
CA GLU A 357 -1.31 -9.08 -26.03
C GLU A 357 -1.56 -9.79 -27.36
N LYS A 358 -0.50 -10.03 -28.13
CA LYS A 358 -0.57 -10.87 -29.36
C LYS A 358 -0.96 -12.32 -29.06
N GLU A 359 -0.42 -12.91 -28.00
CA GLU A 359 -0.79 -14.25 -27.54
C GLU A 359 -2.26 -14.31 -27.09
N VAL A 360 -2.70 -13.30 -26.32
CA VAL A 360 -4.09 -13.17 -25.90
C VAL A 360 -5.02 -13.03 -27.11
N LEU A 361 -4.66 -12.21 -28.09
CA LEU A 361 -5.45 -12.03 -29.32
C LEU A 361 -5.54 -13.35 -30.10
N ALA A 362 -4.45 -14.07 -30.28
CA ALA A 362 -4.45 -15.37 -30.95
C ALA A 362 -5.34 -16.39 -30.20
N TRP A 363 -5.31 -16.37 -28.86
CA TRP A 363 -6.19 -17.21 -28.05
C TRP A 363 -7.68 -16.82 -28.18
N ILE A 364 -7.99 -15.53 -28.31
CA ILE A 364 -9.35 -15.05 -28.57
C ILE A 364 -9.83 -15.51 -29.94
N GLU A 365 -9.01 -15.34 -30.98
CA GLU A 365 -9.36 -15.66 -32.37
C GLU A 365 -9.51 -17.15 -32.63
N ALA A 366 -8.92 -18.00 -31.81
CA ALA A 366 -9.00 -19.47 -31.94
C ALA A 366 -10.36 -20.07 -31.53
N ASP A 367 -11.33 -19.27 -31.06
CA ASP A 367 -12.63 -19.75 -30.59
C ASP A 367 -13.71 -18.71 -30.88
N ASP A 368 -14.81 -19.12 -31.53
CA ASP A 368 -15.87 -18.20 -31.96
C ASP A 368 -16.59 -17.50 -30.80
N GLN A 369 -16.77 -18.18 -29.67
CA GLN A 369 -17.42 -17.58 -28.49
C GLN A 369 -16.50 -16.54 -27.84
N ARG A 370 -15.21 -16.83 -27.78
CA ARG A 370 -14.22 -15.86 -27.29
C ARG A 370 -14.11 -14.66 -28.22
N LYS A 371 -14.13 -14.88 -29.53
CA LYS A 371 -14.09 -13.84 -30.54
C LYS A 371 -15.32 -12.94 -30.49
N GLU A 372 -16.51 -13.53 -30.34
CA GLU A 372 -17.74 -12.75 -30.14
C GLU A 372 -17.67 -11.88 -28.87
N ARG A 373 -17.16 -12.43 -27.77
CA ARG A 373 -17.13 -11.75 -26.48
C ARG A 373 -16.01 -10.73 -26.34
N TRP A 374 -14.80 -11.00 -26.87
CA TRP A 374 -13.59 -10.22 -26.61
C TRP A 374 -12.84 -9.78 -27.88
N GLY A 375 -13.35 -10.04 -29.08
CA GLY A 375 -12.65 -9.75 -30.34
C GLY A 375 -12.21 -8.29 -30.50
N ASN A 376 -12.96 -7.34 -29.92
CA ASN A 376 -12.62 -5.91 -29.96
C ASN A 376 -11.83 -5.42 -28.74
N LEU A 377 -11.52 -6.28 -27.77
CA LEU A 377 -10.96 -5.86 -26.48
C LEU A 377 -9.72 -4.97 -26.63
N LEU A 378 -8.71 -5.43 -27.37
CA LEU A 378 -7.43 -4.70 -27.51
C LEU A 378 -7.59 -3.43 -28.35
N SER A 379 -8.41 -3.46 -29.40
CA SER A 379 -8.71 -2.27 -30.22
C SER A 379 -9.46 -1.19 -29.46
N ASP A 380 -10.41 -1.59 -28.61
CA ASP A 380 -11.17 -0.69 -27.75
C ASP A 380 -10.29 -0.07 -26.67
N LEU A 381 -9.42 -0.87 -26.04
CA LEU A 381 -8.42 -0.38 -25.09
C LEU A 381 -7.52 0.66 -25.74
N LYS A 382 -6.95 0.34 -26.91
CA LYS A 382 -6.12 1.30 -27.67
C LYS A 382 -6.82 2.62 -27.91
N THR A 383 -8.04 2.55 -28.43
CA THR A 383 -8.84 3.73 -28.76
C THR A 383 -9.11 4.59 -27.53
N LYS A 384 -9.48 3.96 -26.40
CA LYS A 384 -9.76 4.66 -25.15
C LYS A 384 -8.50 5.30 -24.54
N TYR A 385 -7.37 4.60 -24.52
CA TYR A 385 -6.12 5.17 -24.02
C TYR A 385 -5.64 6.34 -24.86
N LEU A 386 -5.67 6.24 -26.18
CA LEU A 386 -5.28 7.35 -27.05
C LEU A 386 -6.17 8.59 -26.87
N ALA A 387 -7.45 8.40 -26.58
CA ALA A 387 -8.39 9.50 -26.36
C ALA A 387 -8.13 10.25 -25.03
N VAL A 388 -7.51 9.63 -24.04
CA VAL A 388 -7.27 10.25 -22.73
C VAL A 388 -5.84 10.80 -22.55
N VAL A 389 -4.91 10.51 -23.43
CA VAL A 389 -3.49 10.90 -23.30
C VAL A 389 -3.32 12.42 -23.13
N GLU A 390 -3.87 13.24 -24.02
CA GLU A 390 -3.74 14.69 -23.93
C GLU A 390 -4.47 15.31 -22.73
N PRO A 391 -5.75 14.95 -22.44
CA PRO A 391 -6.39 15.38 -21.21
C PRO A 391 -5.64 14.99 -19.94
N GLU A 392 -5.09 13.78 -19.87
CA GLU A 392 -4.32 13.32 -18.71
C GLU A 392 -2.99 14.07 -18.56
N LYS A 393 -2.36 14.44 -19.65
CA LYS A 393 -1.17 15.31 -19.62
C LYS A 393 -1.48 16.63 -18.92
N ASP A 394 -2.50 17.33 -19.36
CA ASP A 394 -2.90 18.62 -18.79
C ASP A 394 -3.32 18.47 -17.31
N ILE A 395 -4.08 17.43 -16.99
CA ILE A 395 -4.50 17.10 -15.62
C ILE A 395 -3.28 16.82 -14.73
N ASN A 396 -2.29 16.08 -15.21
CA ASN A 396 -1.08 15.79 -14.43
C ASN A 396 -0.25 17.06 -14.19
N PHE A 397 -0.05 17.91 -15.20
CA PHE A 397 0.59 19.20 -15.01
C PHE A 397 -0.13 20.06 -13.99
N PHE A 398 -1.45 20.22 -14.12
CA PHE A 398 -2.26 21.01 -13.17
C PHE A 398 -2.19 20.43 -11.76
N ARG A 399 -2.32 19.12 -11.62
CA ARG A 399 -2.31 18.42 -10.33
C ARG A 399 -0.96 18.56 -9.61
N GLU A 400 0.14 18.29 -10.31
CA GLU A 400 1.47 18.33 -9.71
C GLU A 400 1.96 19.76 -9.47
N SER A 401 1.68 20.72 -10.38
CA SER A 401 2.15 22.11 -10.23
C SER A 401 1.30 22.92 -9.23
N LEU A 402 -0.03 22.85 -9.31
CA LEU A 402 -0.93 23.70 -8.52
C LEU A 402 -1.52 22.99 -7.31
N ILE A 403 -2.11 21.81 -7.48
CA ILE A 403 -2.82 21.14 -6.37
C ILE A 403 -1.85 20.55 -5.34
N ARG A 404 -0.80 19.90 -5.80
CA ARG A 404 0.24 19.28 -4.94
C ARG A 404 1.42 20.21 -4.72
N GLY A 405 1.77 21.01 -5.71
CA GLY A 405 2.93 21.90 -5.70
C GLY A 405 2.79 23.11 -4.80
N THR A 406 1.58 23.50 -4.41
CA THR A 406 1.37 24.62 -3.50
C THR A 406 0.49 24.20 -2.32
N ARG A 407 0.96 24.47 -1.09
CA ARG A 407 0.13 24.25 0.11
C ARG A 407 -1.12 25.14 0.14
N ILE A 408 -1.10 26.28 -0.54
CA ILE A 408 -2.20 27.25 -0.61
C ILE A 408 -3.40 26.70 -1.40
N ALA A 409 -3.15 25.95 -2.47
CA ALA A 409 -4.24 25.43 -3.29
C ALA A 409 -5.06 24.31 -2.60
N ARG A 410 -4.46 23.55 -1.67
CA ARG A 410 -5.16 22.50 -0.90
C ARG A 410 -6.32 23.02 -0.04
N PRO A 411 -6.17 24.10 0.76
CA PRO A 411 -7.30 24.73 1.45
C PRO A 411 -8.40 25.23 0.50
N CYS A 412 -8.02 25.81 -0.65
CA CYS A 412 -8.98 26.29 -1.65
C CYS A 412 -9.84 25.16 -2.21
N SER A 413 -9.26 23.99 -2.50
CA SER A 413 -10.02 22.82 -2.97
C SER A 413 -10.97 22.28 -1.90
N LYS A 414 -10.54 22.25 -0.63
CA LYS A 414 -11.39 21.84 0.51
C LYS A 414 -12.53 22.84 0.76
N LEU A 415 -12.26 24.14 0.66
CA LEU A 415 -13.29 25.19 0.79
C LEU A 415 -14.32 25.11 -0.34
N ASN A 416 -13.91 24.80 -1.57
CA ASN A 416 -14.85 24.62 -2.67
C ASN A 416 -15.73 23.36 -2.47
N ALA A 417 -15.17 22.27 -1.97
CA ALA A 417 -15.94 21.08 -1.62
C ALA A 417 -16.94 21.36 -0.49
N PHE A 418 -16.53 22.13 0.53
CA PHE A 418 -17.42 22.59 1.60
C PHE A 418 -18.54 23.49 1.07
N ARG A 419 -18.22 24.46 0.20
CA ARG A 419 -19.21 25.31 -0.47
C ARG A 419 -20.22 24.47 -1.23
N THR A 420 -19.77 23.52 -2.04
CA THR A 420 -20.65 22.63 -2.82
C THR A 420 -21.55 21.80 -1.91
N ALA A 421 -21.02 21.25 -0.80
CA ALA A 421 -21.81 20.49 0.17
C ALA A 421 -22.89 21.35 0.85
N VAL A 422 -22.56 22.59 1.23
CA VAL A 422 -23.51 23.53 1.85
C VAL A 422 -24.61 23.93 0.87
N PHE A 423 -24.27 24.27 -0.35
CA PHE A 423 -25.27 24.68 -1.35
C PHE A 423 -26.17 23.53 -1.80
N THR A 424 -25.63 22.31 -1.91
CA THR A 424 -26.46 21.12 -2.24
C THR A 424 -27.37 20.68 -1.08
N SER A 425 -26.98 20.92 0.18
CA SER A 425 -27.82 20.61 1.33
C SER A 425 -28.97 21.62 1.55
N GLN A 426 -28.84 22.83 0.99
CA GLN A 426 -29.86 23.87 1.07
C GLN A 426 -30.82 23.92 -0.14
N GLY A 427 -30.65 23.02 -1.09
CA GLY A 427 -31.57 22.91 -2.24
C GLY A 427 -31.53 24.10 -3.23
N ILE A 428 -30.42 24.83 -3.27
CA ILE A 428 -30.16 25.94 -4.21
C ILE A 428 -29.20 25.47 -5.30
#